data_a36d95ee132dc35ea9af703949d29bfe
#
_entry.id   a36d95ee132dc35ea9af703949d29bfe
#
_cell.length_a   1.000
_cell.length_b   1.000
_cell.length_c   1.000
_cell.angle_alpha   90.00
_cell.angle_beta   90.00
_cell.angle_gamma   90.00
#
_symmetry.space_group_name_H-M   'P 1'
#
loop_
_entity.id
_entity.type
_entity.pdbx_description
1 polymer ?
#
loop_
_entity_poly.entity_id
_entity_poly.type
_entity_poly.pdbx_seq_one_letter_code
_entity_poly.pdbx_strand_id
1 'polypeptide(L)'
;TKDQLTITVKVNYLPEVVEFLYYKQGGWLSVLFGNDERQLCGHYAVYYVMSMEQGTKCWITVRVEVDANKLEFPSVTPRVPAAVWGEREVRDMYGLIPVGLPDERRLVLPDDWPDELYPLRKDSMDYRQRPAPTTDAETYEFINELGDKKNNVVPIGPLHVTSDEPGHFRLFVDGENIIDADYRLFYVHRGMEKLAETRMGYNEVTFLSDRVCGICGFAHSTAYTTSVENAMGIVVPERAQ
;
A
#
# COMPACT_ATOMS: atom_id res chain seq x y z
N THR A 1 1.49 -19.44 -12.71
CA THR A 1 2.09 -20.52 -11.91
C THR A 1 0.97 -21.44 -11.41
N LYS A 2 1.27 -22.69 -11.05
CA LYS A 2 0.26 -23.68 -10.63
C LYS A 2 -0.61 -23.23 -9.45
N ASP A 3 -0.08 -22.32 -8.65
CA ASP A 3 -0.68 -21.90 -7.38
C ASP A 3 -1.15 -20.43 -7.38
N GLN A 4 -1.29 -19.83 -8.56
CA GLN A 4 -1.74 -18.45 -8.71
C GLN A 4 -2.86 -18.35 -9.74
N LEU A 5 -3.92 -17.64 -9.36
CA LEU A 5 -5.06 -17.31 -10.22
C LEU A 5 -5.25 -15.80 -10.25
N THR A 6 -5.23 -15.20 -11.42
CA THR A 6 -5.61 -13.79 -11.58
C THR A 6 -6.97 -13.70 -12.24
N ILE A 7 -7.89 -12.98 -11.62
CA ILE A 7 -9.23 -12.72 -12.13
C ILE A 7 -9.41 -11.21 -12.33
N THR A 8 -9.84 -10.81 -13.52
CA THR A 8 -10.24 -9.41 -13.77
C THR A 8 -11.73 -9.30 -13.54
N VAL A 9 -12.13 -8.38 -12.66
CA VAL A 9 -13.52 -8.14 -12.32
C VAL A 9 -13.97 -6.76 -12.81
N LYS A 10 -15.26 -6.64 -13.14
CA LYS A 10 -15.83 -5.34 -13.43
C LYS A 10 -15.83 -4.49 -12.15
N VAL A 11 -15.51 -3.21 -12.27
CA VAL A 11 -15.33 -2.28 -11.16
C VAL A 11 -16.48 -2.33 -10.13
N ASN A 12 -17.72 -2.44 -10.59
CA ASN A 12 -18.91 -2.45 -9.73
C ASN A 12 -19.02 -3.70 -8.82
N TYR A 13 -18.37 -4.81 -9.16
CA TYR A 13 -18.41 -6.05 -8.37
C TYR A 13 -17.20 -6.23 -7.45
N LEU A 14 -16.25 -5.29 -7.50
CA LEU A 14 -15.02 -5.39 -6.73
C LEU A 14 -15.25 -5.62 -5.23
N PRO A 15 -16.06 -4.81 -4.51
CA PRO A 15 -16.24 -5.00 -3.07
C PRO A 15 -16.88 -6.35 -2.73
N GLU A 16 -17.82 -6.80 -3.53
CA GLU A 16 -18.51 -8.09 -3.31
C GLU A 16 -17.58 -9.30 -3.50
N VAL A 17 -16.74 -9.26 -4.53
CA VAL A 17 -15.80 -10.33 -4.82
C VAL A 17 -14.73 -10.42 -3.74
N VAL A 18 -14.14 -9.28 -3.31
CA VAL A 18 -13.12 -9.29 -2.27
C VAL A 18 -13.72 -9.70 -0.92
N GLU A 19 -14.91 -9.21 -0.56
CA GLU A 19 -15.63 -9.62 0.65
C GLU A 19 -15.91 -11.13 0.66
N PHE A 20 -16.36 -11.69 -0.46
CA PHE A 20 -16.61 -13.13 -0.62
C PHE A 20 -15.33 -13.95 -0.40
N LEU A 21 -14.23 -13.56 -1.04
CA LEU A 21 -12.95 -14.24 -0.88
C LEU A 21 -12.43 -14.14 0.57
N TYR A 22 -12.58 -12.98 1.19
CA TYR A 22 -12.08 -12.72 2.54
C TYR A 22 -12.88 -13.49 3.60
N TYR A 23 -14.20 -13.30 3.66
CA TYR A 23 -15.03 -13.87 4.73
C TYR A 23 -15.61 -15.26 4.43
N LYS A 24 -15.95 -15.56 3.18
CA LYS A 24 -16.62 -16.82 2.84
C LYS A 24 -15.64 -17.90 2.43
N GLN A 25 -14.52 -17.53 1.82
CA GLN A 25 -13.47 -18.46 1.42
C GLN A 25 -12.28 -18.49 2.37
N GLY A 26 -12.30 -17.69 3.44
CA GLY A 26 -11.23 -17.61 4.44
C GLY A 26 -9.90 -17.10 3.89
N GLY A 27 -9.95 -16.27 2.85
CA GLY A 27 -8.76 -15.66 2.27
C GLY A 27 -8.20 -14.54 3.16
N TRP A 28 -6.88 -14.39 3.14
CA TRP A 28 -6.18 -13.29 3.80
C TRP A 28 -5.76 -12.26 2.75
N LEU A 29 -6.10 -10.98 2.94
CA LEU A 29 -5.63 -9.90 2.08
C LEU A 29 -4.15 -9.62 2.40
N SER A 30 -3.27 -10.11 1.53
CA SER A 30 -1.82 -10.06 1.74
C SER A 30 -1.23 -8.73 1.30
N VAL A 31 -1.67 -8.20 0.17
CA VAL A 31 -1.24 -6.91 -0.37
C VAL A 31 -2.31 -6.34 -1.28
N LEU A 32 -2.39 -5.01 -1.29
CA LEU A 32 -3.17 -4.20 -2.22
C LEU A 32 -2.24 -3.17 -2.83
N PHE A 33 -2.25 -3.02 -4.14
CA PHE A 33 -1.43 -2.02 -4.84
C PHE A 33 -2.08 -1.56 -6.14
N GLY A 34 -1.70 -0.37 -6.59
CA GLY A 34 -2.04 0.17 -7.89
C GLY A 34 -0.96 -0.06 -8.94
N ASN A 35 -1.32 0.08 -10.19
CA ASN A 35 -0.38 0.12 -11.30
C ASN A 35 -0.87 1.07 -12.41
N ASP A 36 0.05 1.84 -12.97
CA ASP A 36 -0.22 2.67 -14.13
C ASP A 36 0.01 1.87 -15.41
N GLU A 37 -1.07 1.32 -15.95
CA GLU A 37 -1.07 0.52 -17.17
C GLU A 37 -1.53 1.31 -18.41
N ARG A 38 -1.64 2.65 -18.30
CA ARG A 38 -2.15 3.49 -19.40
C ARG A 38 -1.37 3.34 -20.70
N GLN A 39 -0.06 3.13 -20.62
CA GLN A 39 0.77 2.91 -21.81
C GLN A 39 0.55 1.54 -22.46
N LEU A 40 0.07 0.56 -21.70
CA LEU A 40 -0.17 -0.82 -22.17
C LEU A 40 -1.62 -1.02 -22.63
N CYS A 41 -2.58 -0.57 -21.81
CA CYS A 41 -3.98 -0.89 -21.99
C CYS A 41 -4.92 0.34 -21.91
N GLY A 42 -4.39 1.53 -21.69
CA GLY A 42 -5.18 2.77 -21.63
C GLY A 42 -5.87 3.07 -20.28
N HIS A 43 -5.65 2.25 -19.26
CA HIS A 43 -6.27 2.39 -17.94
C HIS A 43 -5.27 2.20 -16.80
N TYR A 44 -5.67 2.55 -15.58
CA TYR A 44 -4.99 2.11 -14.35
C TYR A 44 -5.55 0.76 -13.91
N ALA A 45 -4.80 0.04 -13.11
CA ALA A 45 -5.27 -1.18 -12.47
C ALA A 45 -5.03 -1.14 -10.96
N VAL A 46 -5.96 -1.74 -10.20
CA VAL A 46 -5.79 -1.99 -8.76
C VAL A 46 -5.86 -3.49 -8.52
N TYR A 47 -4.97 -3.98 -7.71
CA TYR A 47 -4.78 -5.39 -7.44
C TYR A 47 -4.99 -5.70 -5.96
N TYR A 48 -5.84 -6.66 -5.67
CA TYR A 48 -6.07 -7.22 -4.34
C TYR A 48 -5.58 -8.66 -4.33
N VAL A 49 -4.48 -8.91 -3.64
CA VAL A 49 -3.86 -10.24 -3.60
C VAL A 49 -4.28 -10.96 -2.33
N MET A 50 -4.99 -12.06 -2.52
CA MET A 50 -5.53 -12.90 -1.45
C MET A 50 -4.70 -14.17 -1.30
N SER A 51 -4.20 -14.46 -0.10
CA SER A 51 -3.66 -15.76 0.25
C SER A 51 -4.78 -16.69 0.70
N MET A 52 -4.92 -17.82 0.04
CA MET A 52 -5.92 -18.85 0.34
C MET A 52 -5.27 -20.01 1.08
N GLU A 53 -4.80 -19.76 2.31
CA GLU A 53 -4.06 -20.75 3.09
C GLU A 53 -4.91 -21.93 3.56
N GLN A 54 -6.21 -21.66 3.78
CA GLN A 54 -7.18 -22.70 4.13
C GLN A 54 -7.74 -23.33 2.86
N GLY A 55 -7.46 -24.60 2.64
CA GLY A 55 -8.00 -25.35 1.51
C GLY A 55 -7.03 -25.50 0.35
N THR A 56 -7.21 -24.74 -0.71
CA THR A 56 -6.46 -24.89 -1.98
C THR A 56 -5.00 -24.46 -1.94
N LYS A 57 -4.57 -23.73 -0.91
CA LYS A 57 -3.21 -23.17 -0.78
C LYS A 57 -2.74 -22.46 -2.04
N CYS A 58 -3.57 -21.57 -2.56
CA CYS A 58 -3.27 -20.78 -3.76
C CYS A 58 -3.36 -19.29 -3.48
N TRP A 59 -2.82 -18.50 -4.40
CA TRP A 59 -2.97 -17.04 -4.42
C TRP A 59 -4.04 -16.66 -5.43
N ILE A 60 -4.98 -15.81 -5.02
CA ILE A 60 -5.98 -15.23 -5.90
C ILE A 60 -5.72 -13.73 -5.98
N THR A 61 -5.42 -13.26 -7.18
CA THR A 61 -5.27 -11.82 -7.45
C THR A 61 -6.55 -11.33 -8.13
N VAL A 62 -7.27 -10.45 -7.44
CA VAL A 62 -8.41 -9.74 -8.01
C VAL A 62 -7.89 -8.45 -8.62
N ARG A 63 -7.99 -8.33 -9.94
CA ARG A 63 -7.59 -7.15 -10.71
C ARG A 63 -8.85 -6.38 -11.13
N VAL A 64 -8.83 -5.07 -10.92
CA VAL A 64 -9.86 -4.17 -11.42
C VAL A 64 -9.22 -3.08 -12.30
N GLU A 65 -9.88 -2.78 -13.41
CA GLU A 65 -9.49 -1.71 -14.33
C GLU A 65 -10.18 -0.41 -13.92
N VAL A 66 -9.40 0.67 -13.80
CA VAL A 66 -9.89 1.99 -13.42
C VAL A 66 -9.71 2.93 -14.61
N ASP A 67 -10.80 3.54 -15.04
CA ASP A 67 -10.84 4.49 -16.15
C ASP A 67 -9.92 5.68 -15.89
N ALA A 68 -8.98 5.93 -16.79
CA ALA A 68 -8.00 7.01 -16.68
C ALA A 68 -8.62 8.43 -16.66
N ASN A 69 -9.87 8.58 -17.10
CA ASN A 69 -10.57 9.87 -17.11
C ASN A 69 -11.41 10.10 -15.83
N LYS A 70 -11.85 9.01 -15.17
CA LYS A 70 -12.68 9.10 -13.97
C LYS A 70 -11.88 8.95 -12.70
N LEU A 71 -10.84 8.11 -12.75
CA LEU A 71 -9.95 7.79 -11.61
C LEU A 71 -10.67 7.18 -10.40
N GLU A 72 -11.91 6.76 -10.53
CA GLU A 72 -12.78 6.30 -9.45
C GLU A 72 -12.99 4.79 -9.49
N PHE A 73 -12.99 4.18 -8.32
CA PHE A 73 -13.41 2.80 -8.11
C PHE A 73 -14.07 2.65 -6.73
N PRO A 74 -15.01 1.70 -6.53
CA PRO A 74 -15.66 1.53 -5.23
C PRO A 74 -14.66 1.01 -4.19
N SER A 75 -14.62 1.65 -3.02
CA SER A 75 -13.81 1.20 -1.89
C SER A 75 -14.27 -0.15 -1.37
N VAL A 76 -13.32 -1.02 -1.09
CA VAL A 76 -13.53 -2.31 -0.42
C VAL A 76 -13.51 -2.15 1.09
N THR A 77 -12.84 -1.12 1.62
CA THR A 77 -12.64 -0.87 3.05
C THR A 77 -13.92 -0.96 3.90
N PRO A 78 -15.10 -0.42 3.48
CA PRO A 78 -16.31 -0.53 4.30
C PRO A 78 -16.78 -1.96 4.55
N ARG A 79 -16.39 -2.91 3.67
CA ARG A 79 -16.72 -4.33 3.79
C ARG A 79 -15.56 -5.15 4.36
N VAL A 80 -14.32 -4.79 4.00
CA VAL A 80 -13.09 -5.45 4.43
C VAL A 80 -12.11 -4.41 4.96
N PRO A 81 -12.15 -4.08 6.26
CA PRO A 81 -11.32 -3.01 6.87
C PRO A 81 -9.81 -3.16 6.63
N ALA A 82 -9.34 -4.38 6.40
CA ALA A 82 -7.93 -4.65 6.07
C ALA A 82 -7.45 -3.94 4.79
N ALA A 83 -8.35 -3.47 3.91
CA ALA A 83 -8.01 -2.78 2.67
C ALA A 83 -7.65 -1.28 2.86
N VAL A 84 -7.95 -0.70 4.04
CA VAL A 84 -7.88 0.76 4.25
C VAL A 84 -6.52 1.37 3.90
N TRP A 85 -5.43 0.76 4.32
CA TRP A 85 -4.10 1.33 4.07
C TRP A 85 -3.68 1.21 2.61
N GLY A 86 -3.93 0.08 1.98
CA GLY A 86 -3.62 -0.09 0.56
C GLY A 86 -4.45 0.84 -0.34
N GLU A 87 -5.73 1.08 -0.02
CA GLU A 87 -6.56 2.03 -0.76
C GLU A 87 -6.10 3.48 -0.58
N ARG A 88 -5.67 3.86 0.65
CA ARG A 88 -5.05 5.17 0.90
C ARG A 88 -3.71 5.33 0.16
N GLU A 89 -2.88 4.29 0.14
CA GLU A 89 -1.63 4.28 -0.62
C GLU A 89 -1.86 4.44 -2.12
N VAL A 90 -2.82 3.70 -2.69
CA VAL A 90 -3.20 3.84 -4.11
C VAL A 90 -3.69 5.25 -4.43
N ARG A 91 -4.41 5.89 -3.50
CA ARG A 91 -4.81 7.29 -3.62
C ARG A 91 -3.60 8.23 -3.60
N ASP A 92 -2.69 8.08 -2.65
CA ASP A 92 -1.49 8.91 -2.53
C ASP A 92 -0.58 8.76 -3.77
N MET A 93 -0.34 7.53 -4.23
CA MET A 93 0.65 7.24 -5.25
C MET A 93 0.16 7.45 -6.68
N TYR A 94 -1.13 7.24 -6.93
CA TYR A 94 -1.71 7.29 -8.29
C TYR A 94 -2.83 8.32 -8.44
N GLY A 95 -3.35 8.88 -7.36
CA GLY A 95 -4.53 9.76 -7.39
C GLY A 95 -5.81 9.03 -7.82
N LEU A 96 -5.87 7.71 -7.61
CA LEU A 96 -7.09 6.95 -7.80
C LEU A 96 -7.98 7.13 -6.58
N ILE A 97 -9.28 7.28 -6.79
CA ILE A 97 -10.26 7.64 -5.77
C ILE A 97 -11.09 6.42 -5.38
N PRO A 98 -10.82 5.79 -4.21
CA PRO A 98 -11.68 4.73 -3.70
C PRO A 98 -12.96 5.35 -3.12
N VAL A 99 -14.04 5.34 -3.90
CA VAL A 99 -15.32 5.95 -3.52
C VAL A 99 -15.92 5.24 -2.32
N GLY A 100 -16.17 6.00 -1.25
CA GLY A 100 -16.67 5.47 0.02
C GLY A 100 -15.58 5.00 0.98
N LEU A 101 -14.33 5.37 0.75
CA LEU A 101 -13.24 5.15 1.70
C LEU A 101 -13.51 5.94 3.00
N PRO A 102 -13.54 5.31 4.18
CA PRO A 102 -13.86 5.99 5.43
C PRO A 102 -12.81 7.01 5.89
N ASP A 103 -11.54 6.74 5.63
CA ASP A 103 -10.41 7.61 5.97
C ASP A 103 -9.67 8.04 4.71
N GLU A 104 -9.83 9.30 4.34
CA GLU A 104 -9.24 9.87 3.13
C GLU A 104 -7.92 10.62 3.39
N ARG A 105 -7.43 10.66 4.62
CA ARG A 105 -6.17 11.32 4.96
C ARG A 105 -4.99 10.65 4.23
N ARG A 106 -3.96 11.43 3.93
CA ARG A 106 -2.70 10.88 3.36
C ARG A 106 -2.07 9.85 4.28
N LEU A 107 -1.49 8.81 3.70
CA LEU A 107 -0.88 7.71 4.43
C LEU A 107 0.64 7.72 4.31
N VAL A 108 1.16 7.68 3.08
CA VAL A 108 2.59 7.46 2.79
C VAL A 108 3.32 8.71 2.31
N LEU A 109 2.60 9.71 1.82
CA LEU A 109 3.19 10.99 1.46
C LEU A 109 3.15 11.97 2.64
N PRO A 110 4.15 12.86 2.78
CA PRO A 110 4.13 13.92 3.80
C PRO A 110 3.01 14.92 3.56
N ASP A 111 2.60 15.63 4.62
CA ASP A 111 1.46 16.54 4.57
C ASP A 111 1.70 17.74 3.65
N ASP A 112 2.97 18.16 3.51
CA ASP A 112 3.43 19.24 2.62
C ASP A 112 3.72 18.77 1.19
N TRP A 113 3.36 17.54 0.82
CA TRP A 113 3.50 17.06 -0.54
C TRP A 113 2.53 17.79 -1.47
N PRO A 114 2.99 18.27 -2.65
CA PRO A 114 2.14 19.01 -3.58
C PRO A 114 0.91 18.22 -4.01
N ASP A 115 -0.23 18.91 -4.08
CA ASP A 115 -1.44 18.33 -4.63
C ASP A 115 -1.25 18.00 -6.11
N GLU A 116 -2.02 17.04 -6.62
CA GLU A 116 -1.99 16.58 -8.01
C GLU A 116 -0.65 16.00 -8.49
N LEU A 117 0.34 15.86 -7.60
CA LEU A 117 1.59 15.20 -7.91
C LEU A 117 1.60 13.76 -7.37
N TYR A 118 1.42 12.79 -8.24
CA TYR A 118 1.30 11.38 -7.88
C TYR A 118 2.56 10.62 -8.32
N PRO A 119 3.42 10.20 -7.36
CA PRO A 119 4.78 9.74 -7.66
C PRO A 119 4.86 8.55 -8.61
N LEU A 120 3.93 7.60 -8.52
CA LEU A 120 3.97 6.37 -9.31
C LEU A 120 3.21 6.43 -10.64
N ARG A 121 2.64 7.60 -10.99
CA ARG A 121 2.22 7.83 -12.37
C ARG A 121 3.45 7.92 -13.28
N LYS A 122 3.40 7.28 -14.44
CA LYS A 122 4.52 7.23 -15.39
C LYS A 122 4.89 8.58 -16.01
N ASP A 123 3.96 9.53 -15.98
CA ASP A 123 4.09 10.87 -16.56
C ASP A 123 4.15 12.01 -15.53
N SER A 124 4.22 11.70 -14.22
CA SER A 124 4.00 12.74 -13.19
C SER A 124 5.26 13.48 -12.76
N MET A 125 6.38 12.80 -12.61
CA MET A 125 7.60 13.45 -12.11
C MET A 125 8.88 12.72 -12.54
N ASP A 126 9.95 13.50 -12.68
CA ASP A 126 11.31 12.97 -12.75
C ASP A 126 11.82 12.73 -11.31
N TYR A 127 12.30 11.52 -11.03
CA TYR A 127 12.88 11.16 -9.72
C TYR A 127 14.04 12.06 -9.26
N ARG A 128 14.65 12.82 -10.19
CA ARG A 128 15.73 13.78 -9.91
C ARG A 128 15.23 15.11 -9.35
N GLN A 129 13.95 15.39 -9.53
CA GLN A 129 13.34 16.65 -9.09
C GLN A 129 12.70 16.43 -7.73
N ARG A 130 13.20 17.12 -6.72
CA ARG A 130 12.52 17.20 -5.45
C ARG A 130 11.33 18.13 -5.60
N PRO A 131 10.11 17.69 -5.33
CA PRO A 131 8.95 18.57 -5.31
C PRO A 131 9.14 19.69 -4.30
N ALA A 132 8.75 20.91 -4.65
CA ALA A 132 8.69 21.98 -3.68
C ALA A 132 7.53 21.68 -2.70
N PRO A 133 7.77 21.75 -1.37
CA PRO A 133 6.67 21.57 -0.42
C PRO A 133 5.63 22.66 -0.59
N THR A 134 4.37 22.35 -0.33
CA THR A 134 3.31 23.36 -0.30
C THR A 134 3.45 24.23 0.93
N THR A 135 3.26 25.54 0.77
CA THR A 135 3.40 26.53 1.87
C THR A 135 2.23 26.48 2.86
N ASP A 136 1.09 25.95 2.42
CA ASP A 136 -0.17 25.90 3.16
C ASP A 136 -0.53 24.44 3.53
N ALA A 137 0.47 23.65 3.90
CA ALA A 137 0.26 22.27 4.31
C ALA A 137 -0.71 22.19 5.50
N GLU A 138 -1.82 21.50 5.30
CA GLU A 138 -2.71 21.18 6.40
C GLU A 138 -1.98 20.30 7.41
N THR A 139 -2.05 20.66 8.68
CA THR A 139 -1.50 19.81 9.73
C THR A 139 -2.32 18.53 9.81
N TYR A 140 -1.65 17.38 9.82
CA TYR A 140 -2.33 16.11 9.97
C TYR A 140 -3.15 16.08 11.26
N GLU A 141 -4.46 15.94 11.13
CA GLU A 141 -5.37 15.82 12.26
C GLU A 141 -5.50 14.36 12.67
N PHE A 142 -5.14 14.08 13.92
CA PHE A 142 -5.41 12.78 14.52
C PHE A 142 -6.90 12.68 14.86
N ILE A 143 -7.53 11.58 14.47
CA ILE A 143 -8.93 11.33 14.70
C ILE A 143 -9.10 10.59 16.03
N ASN A 144 -10.01 11.12 16.87
CA ASN A 144 -10.53 10.42 18.03
C ASN A 144 -11.99 10.02 17.75
N GLU A 145 -12.20 8.75 17.42
CA GLU A 145 -13.54 8.22 17.10
C GLU A 145 -14.50 8.27 18.30
N LEU A 146 -13.98 8.30 19.51
CA LEU A 146 -14.79 8.36 20.74
C LEU A 146 -15.18 9.77 21.15
N GLY A 147 -14.74 10.79 20.38
CA GLY A 147 -15.09 12.20 20.62
C GLY A 147 -14.40 12.82 21.82
N ASP A 148 -14.75 14.11 22.12
CA ASP A 148 -14.13 14.97 23.14
C ASP A 148 -14.37 14.56 24.61
N LYS A 149 -14.54 13.30 24.90
CA LYS A 149 -14.46 12.86 26.29
C LYS A 149 -13.05 13.14 26.75
N LYS A 150 -12.90 13.69 27.97
CA LYS A 150 -11.65 14.09 28.65
C LYS A 150 -10.64 12.95 28.74
N ASN A 151 -10.22 12.43 27.61
CA ASN A 151 -9.24 11.37 27.53
C ASN A 151 -7.86 11.98 27.56
N ASN A 152 -6.96 11.41 28.34
CA ASN A 152 -5.56 11.77 28.24
C ASN A 152 -5.03 11.26 26.92
N VAL A 153 -4.26 12.09 26.22
CA VAL A 153 -3.60 11.71 24.97
C VAL A 153 -2.14 11.43 25.27
N VAL A 154 -1.69 10.22 24.94
CA VAL A 154 -0.30 9.81 25.07
C VAL A 154 0.32 9.69 23.67
N PRO A 155 1.20 10.62 23.25
CA PRO A 155 1.90 10.52 21.99
C PRO A 155 3.06 9.54 22.11
N ILE A 156 3.21 8.64 21.12
CA ILE A 156 4.37 7.74 20.99
C ILE A 156 4.97 7.98 19.61
N GLY A 157 6.20 8.45 19.57
CA GLY A 157 6.89 8.78 18.34
C GLY A 157 6.82 10.28 17.99
N PRO A 158 7.29 10.66 16.79
CA PRO A 158 7.73 9.79 15.67
C PRO A 158 9.02 9.01 15.95
N LEU A 159 9.86 9.43 16.89
CA LEU A 159 11.03 8.68 17.35
C LEU A 159 10.78 8.18 18.76
N HIS A 160 10.84 6.86 18.96
CA HIS A 160 10.63 6.23 20.24
C HIS A 160 11.57 5.05 20.44
N VAL A 161 12.09 4.89 21.65
CA VAL A 161 13.10 3.87 21.99
C VAL A 161 12.63 2.42 21.74
N THR A 162 11.33 2.18 21.74
CA THR A 162 10.75 0.84 21.51
C THR A 162 10.37 0.59 20.05
N SER A 163 10.56 1.58 19.17
CA SER A 163 10.24 1.48 17.74
C SER A 163 11.53 1.47 16.92
N ASP A 164 11.73 0.42 16.13
CA ASP A 164 12.87 0.33 15.20
C ASP A 164 12.76 1.34 14.06
N GLU A 165 11.53 1.67 13.67
CA GLU A 165 11.23 2.63 12.61
C GLU A 165 10.33 3.77 13.10
N PRO A 166 10.51 5.00 12.57
CA PRO A 166 9.66 6.13 12.93
C PRO A 166 8.19 5.91 12.58
N GLY A 167 7.34 6.20 13.54
CA GLY A 167 5.89 6.22 13.40
C GLY A 167 5.30 7.05 14.52
N HIS A 168 4.16 7.68 14.32
CA HIS A 168 3.54 8.53 15.31
C HIS A 168 2.16 7.99 15.71
N PHE A 169 2.08 7.47 16.92
CA PHE A 169 0.81 7.07 17.55
C PHE A 169 0.29 8.17 18.46
N ARG A 170 -1.00 8.36 18.44
CA ARG A 170 -1.77 9.04 19.47
C ARG A 170 -2.66 8.00 20.17
N LEU A 171 -2.32 7.68 21.39
CA LEU A 171 -3.13 6.79 22.22
C LEU A 171 -4.07 7.63 23.07
N PHE A 172 -5.36 7.34 23.01
CA PHE A 172 -6.39 7.94 23.85
C PHE A 172 -6.62 7.00 25.01
N VAL A 173 -6.35 7.49 26.23
CA VAL A 173 -6.34 6.62 27.42
C VAL A 173 -7.30 7.11 28.50
N ASP A 174 -7.92 6.15 29.18
CA ASP A 174 -8.65 6.35 30.42
C ASP A 174 -7.95 5.58 31.55
N GLY A 175 -7.22 6.33 32.38
CA GLY A 175 -6.29 5.73 33.33
C GLY A 175 -5.17 4.97 32.60
N GLU A 176 -5.08 3.67 32.82
CA GLU A 176 -4.10 2.78 32.16
C GLU A 176 -4.68 2.04 30.94
N ASN A 177 -5.95 2.25 30.61
CA ASN A 177 -6.60 1.57 29.51
C ASN A 177 -6.53 2.42 28.22
N ILE A 178 -6.06 1.83 27.14
CA ILE A 178 -6.14 2.42 25.80
C ILE A 178 -7.57 2.22 25.31
N ILE A 179 -8.27 3.31 25.04
CA ILE A 179 -9.66 3.30 24.59
C ILE A 179 -9.81 3.60 23.10
N ASP A 180 -8.80 4.26 22.52
CA ASP A 180 -8.73 4.57 21.10
C ASP A 180 -7.29 4.83 20.69
N ALA A 181 -6.96 4.69 19.40
CA ALA A 181 -5.64 4.98 18.87
C ALA A 181 -5.73 5.47 17.43
N ASP A 182 -4.93 6.47 17.10
CA ASP A 182 -4.73 6.90 15.73
C ASP A 182 -3.24 6.91 15.38
N TYR A 183 -2.92 6.78 14.10
CA TYR A 183 -1.56 6.53 13.66
C TYR A 183 -1.22 7.33 12.42
N ARG A 184 -0.11 8.06 12.47
CA ARG A 184 0.47 8.77 11.33
C ARG A 184 1.72 8.05 10.84
N LEU A 185 1.65 7.61 9.57
CA LEU A 185 2.76 7.01 8.83
C LEU A 185 3.56 8.08 8.08
N PHE A 186 4.14 7.81 6.97
CA PHE A 186 4.99 8.53 6.02
C PHE A 186 6.46 8.69 6.38
N TYR A 187 6.84 8.65 7.63
CA TYR A 187 8.20 8.99 8.11
C TYR A 187 9.32 8.17 7.48
N VAL A 188 9.02 6.96 7.02
CA VAL A 188 10.00 6.04 6.39
C VAL A 188 9.81 5.88 4.89
N HIS A 189 8.86 6.59 4.27
CA HIS A 189 8.70 6.55 2.81
C HIS A 189 9.88 7.22 2.12
N ARG A 190 10.58 6.48 1.25
CA ARG A 190 11.84 6.90 0.63
C ARG A 190 11.78 6.94 -0.91
N GLY A 191 10.62 6.71 -1.51
CA GLY A 191 10.44 6.69 -2.95
C GLY A 191 11.17 5.56 -3.67
N MET A 192 11.32 4.41 -3.03
CA MET A 192 12.08 3.26 -3.55
C MET A 192 11.46 2.69 -4.81
N GLU A 193 10.13 2.68 -4.90
CA GLU A 193 9.38 2.21 -6.06
C GLU A 193 9.66 3.07 -7.29
N LYS A 194 9.65 4.40 -7.12
CA LYS A 194 9.98 5.33 -8.20
C LYS A 194 11.41 5.21 -8.66
N LEU A 195 12.34 5.00 -7.74
CA LEU A 195 13.73 4.77 -8.05
C LEU A 195 13.92 3.46 -8.83
N ALA A 196 13.27 2.38 -8.38
CA ALA A 196 13.34 1.08 -9.04
C ALA A 196 12.83 1.15 -10.49
N GLU A 197 11.67 1.77 -10.72
CA GLU A 197 11.03 1.81 -12.04
C GLU A 197 11.74 2.74 -13.04
N THR A 198 12.50 3.74 -12.58
CA THR A 198 13.06 4.78 -13.45
C THR A 198 14.57 4.68 -13.65
N ARG A 199 15.30 4.08 -12.72
CA ARG A 199 16.76 4.16 -12.66
C ARG A 199 17.45 2.82 -12.67
N MET A 200 16.80 1.76 -12.20
CA MET A 200 17.44 0.48 -11.92
C MET A 200 17.01 -0.62 -12.87
N GLY A 201 17.96 -1.49 -13.22
CA GLY A 201 17.68 -2.76 -13.85
C GLY A 201 17.34 -3.85 -12.84
N TYR A 202 16.90 -5.01 -13.31
CA TYR A 202 16.47 -6.12 -12.46
C TYR A 202 17.52 -6.57 -11.43
N ASN A 203 18.81 -6.58 -11.82
CA ASN A 203 19.89 -6.94 -10.91
C ASN A 203 20.11 -5.90 -9.81
N GLU A 204 19.93 -4.62 -10.12
CA GLU A 204 20.17 -3.52 -9.19
C GLU A 204 19.04 -3.42 -8.16
N VAL A 205 17.80 -3.71 -8.55
CA VAL A 205 16.64 -3.69 -7.63
C VAL A 205 16.76 -4.77 -6.55
N THR A 206 17.50 -5.86 -6.77
CA THR A 206 17.82 -6.83 -5.73
C THR A 206 18.52 -6.18 -4.53
N PHE A 207 19.47 -5.29 -4.79
CA PHE A 207 20.17 -4.55 -3.73
C PHE A 207 19.29 -3.46 -3.11
N LEU A 208 18.43 -2.84 -3.89
CA LEU A 208 17.48 -1.85 -3.36
C LEU A 208 16.47 -2.51 -2.42
N SER A 209 15.92 -3.66 -2.81
CA SER A 209 14.93 -4.38 -2.01
C SER A 209 15.51 -4.86 -0.67
N ASP A 210 16.79 -5.22 -0.62
CA ASP A 210 17.50 -5.52 0.63
C ASP A 210 17.49 -4.32 1.61
N ARG A 211 17.44 -3.08 1.11
CA ARG A 211 17.42 -1.87 1.95
C ARG A 211 16.02 -1.39 2.32
N VAL A 212 14.98 -2.11 1.98
CA VAL A 212 13.63 -1.84 2.48
C VAL A 212 13.59 -1.94 3.99
N CYS A 213 14.25 -2.96 4.55
CA CYS A 213 14.32 -3.19 5.98
C CYS A 213 15.74 -3.61 6.39
N GLY A 214 16.34 -2.92 7.37
CA GLY A 214 17.67 -3.25 7.88
C GLY A 214 17.72 -4.52 8.74
N ILE A 215 16.58 -4.99 9.24
CA ILE A 215 16.48 -6.19 10.08
C ILE A 215 16.24 -7.43 9.22
N CYS A 216 15.39 -7.33 8.19
CA CYS A 216 14.95 -8.46 7.37
C CYS A 216 15.27 -8.28 5.87
N GLY A 217 16.34 -7.57 5.53
CA GLY A 217 16.71 -7.22 4.15
C GLY A 217 16.79 -8.43 3.22
N PHE A 218 17.37 -9.52 3.67
CA PHE A 218 17.47 -10.76 2.89
C PHE A 218 16.09 -11.32 2.48
N ALA A 219 15.06 -11.16 3.31
CA ALA A 219 13.72 -11.62 2.98
C ALA A 219 13.15 -10.83 1.78
N HIS A 220 13.35 -9.51 1.77
CA HIS A 220 12.88 -8.65 0.67
C HIS A 220 13.64 -8.91 -0.63
N SER A 221 14.96 -9.04 -0.57
CA SER A 221 15.77 -9.34 -1.76
C SER A 221 15.48 -10.73 -2.33
N THR A 222 15.25 -11.72 -1.47
CA THR A 222 14.85 -13.08 -1.88
C THR A 222 13.47 -13.06 -2.54
N ALA A 223 12.48 -12.38 -1.95
CA ALA A 223 11.14 -12.27 -2.52
C ALA A 223 11.16 -11.61 -3.90
N TYR A 224 11.90 -10.51 -4.04
CA TYR A 224 12.08 -9.83 -5.32
C TYR A 224 12.74 -10.75 -6.35
N THR A 225 13.90 -11.35 -6.02
CA THR A 225 14.65 -12.21 -6.95
C THR A 225 13.80 -13.40 -7.40
N THR A 226 13.12 -14.07 -6.47
CA THR A 226 12.22 -15.18 -6.78
C THR A 226 11.06 -14.74 -7.71
N SER A 227 10.54 -13.53 -7.51
CA SER A 227 9.47 -13.00 -8.38
C SER A 227 9.95 -12.79 -9.83
N VAL A 228 11.18 -12.26 -9.99
CA VAL A 228 11.81 -12.07 -11.31
C VAL A 228 12.12 -13.42 -11.98
N GLU A 229 12.68 -14.38 -11.24
CA GLU A 229 12.96 -15.72 -11.71
C GLU A 229 11.70 -16.42 -12.21
N ASN A 230 10.61 -16.34 -11.43
CA ASN A 230 9.31 -16.89 -11.82
C ASN A 230 8.76 -16.20 -13.09
N ALA A 231 8.85 -14.89 -13.18
CA ALA A 231 8.37 -14.12 -14.34
C ALA A 231 9.15 -14.46 -15.62
N MET A 232 10.44 -14.69 -15.49
CA MET A 232 11.34 -15.03 -16.61
C MET A 232 11.39 -16.52 -16.91
N GLY A 233 10.77 -17.38 -16.09
CA GLY A 233 10.79 -18.84 -16.24
C GLY A 233 12.17 -19.44 -15.96
N ILE A 234 12.98 -18.81 -15.11
CA ILE A 234 14.32 -19.29 -14.75
C ILE A 234 14.20 -20.48 -13.81
N VAL A 235 14.88 -21.57 -14.15
CA VAL A 235 15.00 -22.75 -13.28
C VAL A 235 16.23 -22.57 -12.39
N VAL A 236 15.98 -22.33 -11.11
CA VAL A 236 17.05 -22.18 -10.12
C VAL A 236 17.65 -23.56 -9.81
N PRO A 237 18.99 -23.75 -9.92
CA PRO A 237 19.63 -25.02 -9.59
C PRO A 237 19.46 -25.37 -8.10
N GLU A 238 19.35 -26.67 -7.77
CA GLU A 238 19.20 -27.14 -6.38
C GLU A 238 20.26 -26.60 -5.43
N ARG A 239 21.50 -26.41 -5.94
CA ARG A 239 22.59 -25.84 -5.12
C ARG A 239 22.37 -24.40 -4.71
N ALA A 240 21.51 -23.67 -5.43
CA ALA A 240 21.23 -22.25 -5.19
C ALA A 240 19.91 -22.03 -4.42
N GLN A 241 19.14 -23.09 -4.23
CA GLN A 241 17.95 -23.12 -3.37
C GLN A 241 18.33 -23.33 -1.90
#